data_d3897cc59afe61e9fe9bd283ecdecb52
#
_entry.id   d3897cc59afe61e9fe9bd283ecdecb52
#
_cell.length_a   1.000
_cell.length_b   1.000
_cell.length_c   1.000
_cell.angle_alpha   90.00
_cell.angle_beta   90.00
_cell.angle_gamma   90.00
#
_symmetry.space_group_name_H-M   'P 1'
#
loop_
_entity.id
_entity.type
_entity.pdbx_description
1 polymer ?
#
loop_
_entity_poly.entity_id
_entity_poly.type
_entity_poly.pdbx_seq_one_letter_code
_entity_poly.pdbx_strand_id
1 'polypeptide(L)'
;VVAGLDGEMVQRIWHIFPNTAIGLYPIPNFGLILSIRHMYPTAFNRAVYHYRWFCDLGLSAETVREYAAHHAETTGAEDAQVAEGVQKGMENINFDRGFLLANPSSGVSSEHVIAHFHELLEAALAA
;
A
#
# COMPACT_ATOMS: atom_id res chain seq x y z
N VAL A 1 -6.59 -22.80 -3.27
CA VAL A 1 -7.92 -22.15 -3.32
C VAL A 1 -8.24 -21.72 -1.91
N VAL A 2 -8.23 -20.44 -1.64
CA VAL A 2 -8.67 -19.91 -0.34
C VAL A 2 -10.20 -20.02 -0.34
N ALA A 3 -10.73 -20.98 0.40
CA ALA A 3 -12.17 -21.17 0.55
C ALA A 3 -12.76 -19.91 1.21
N GLY A 4 -13.80 -19.33 0.58
CA GLY A 4 -14.54 -18.18 1.12
C GLY A 4 -14.43 -16.89 0.29
N LEU A 5 -13.87 -16.94 -0.92
CA LEU A 5 -13.96 -15.85 -1.89
C LEU A 5 -15.03 -16.21 -2.93
N ASP A 6 -16.30 -15.97 -2.59
CA ASP A 6 -17.40 -16.17 -3.52
C ASP A 6 -17.31 -15.15 -4.67
N GLY A 7 -16.92 -15.61 -5.83
CA GLY A 7 -17.22 -15.05 -7.16
C GLY A 7 -16.22 -14.06 -7.74
N GLU A 8 -15.86 -12.99 -7.14
CA GLU A 8 -14.87 -12.03 -7.67
C GLU A 8 -13.61 -11.98 -6.80
N MET A 9 -12.47 -12.27 -7.42
CA MET A 9 -11.18 -12.05 -6.77
C MET A 9 -10.92 -10.53 -6.73
N VAL A 10 -11.15 -9.93 -5.57
CA VAL A 10 -10.95 -8.50 -5.35
C VAL A 10 -9.57 -8.29 -4.77
N GLN A 11 -8.87 -7.29 -5.26
CA GLN A 11 -7.64 -6.80 -4.63
C GLN A 11 -7.92 -6.44 -3.17
N ARG A 12 -7.05 -6.92 -2.27
CA ARG A 12 -7.13 -6.63 -0.84
C ARG A 12 -5.79 -6.15 -0.32
N ILE A 13 -5.84 -5.10 0.49
CA ILE A 13 -4.65 -4.56 1.15
C ILE A 13 -4.96 -4.45 2.64
N TRP A 14 -4.06 -5.00 3.46
CA TRP A 14 -4.07 -4.85 4.92
C TRP A 14 -2.85 -4.03 5.32
N HIS A 15 -3.06 -3.12 6.24
CA HIS A 15 -1.99 -2.38 6.86
C HIS A 15 -1.76 -2.87 8.29
N ILE A 16 -0.53 -3.20 8.61
CA ILE A 16 -0.08 -3.59 9.96
C ILE A 16 0.79 -2.46 10.47
N PHE A 17 0.27 -1.75 11.48
CA PHE A 17 0.97 -0.65 12.11
C PHE A 17 2.35 -1.10 12.64
N PRO A 18 3.42 -0.31 12.54
CA PRO A 18 3.41 1.03 11.96
C PRO A 18 3.75 1.11 10.45
N ASN A 19 4.38 0.11 9.86
CA ASN A 19 5.07 0.28 8.60
C ASN A 19 4.99 -0.90 7.63
N THR A 20 4.08 -1.82 7.86
CA THR A 20 3.94 -3.03 7.03
C THR A 20 2.59 -3.04 6.32
N ALA A 21 2.60 -3.28 5.02
CA ALA A 21 1.39 -3.56 4.25
C ALA A 21 1.47 -4.93 3.59
N ILE A 22 0.35 -5.66 3.61
CA ILE A 22 0.18 -6.93 2.92
C ILE A 22 -0.86 -6.71 1.82
N GLY A 23 -0.47 -6.98 0.59
CA GLY A 23 -1.35 -6.85 -0.57
C GLY A 23 -1.59 -8.20 -1.24
N LEU A 24 -2.84 -8.52 -1.53
CA LEU A 24 -3.26 -9.68 -2.30
C LEU A 24 -3.87 -9.22 -3.62
N TYR A 25 -3.30 -9.66 -4.73
CA TYR A 25 -3.63 -9.18 -6.06
C TYR A 25 -3.97 -10.36 -6.98
N PRO A 26 -5.20 -10.43 -7.46
CA PRO A 26 -5.53 -11.25 -8.63
C PRO A 26 -5.09 -10.49 -9.88
N ILE A 27 -4.00 -10.93 -10.48
CA ILE A 27 -3.42 -10.25 -11.64
C ILE A 27 -3.70 -11.06 -12.90
N PRO A 28 -4.40 -10.49 -13.91
CA PRO A 28 -4.57 -11.15 -15.18
C PRO A 28 -3.23 -11.60 -15.76
N ASN A 29 -3.17 -12.83 -16.25
CA ASN A 29 -1.98 -13.50 -16.80
C ASN A 29 -0.87 -13.86 -15.78
N PHE A 30 -0.88 -13.32 -14.56
CA PHE A 30 0.11 -13.61 -13.52
C PHE A 30 -0.45 -14.43 -12.34
N GLY A 31 -1.78 -14.63 -12.28
CA GLY A 31 -2.43 -15.38 -11.21
C GLY A 31 -2.56 -14.59 -9.91
N LEU A 32 -2.57 -15.30 -8.78
CA LEU A 32 -2.69 -14.71 -7.46
C LEU A 32 -1.30 -14.38 -6.91
N ILE A 33 -1.04 -13.10 -6.67
CA ILE A 33 0.22 -12.60 -6.14
C ILE A 33 -0.02 -11.93 -4.80
N LEU A 34 0.82 -12.25 -3.83
CA LEU A 34 0.86 -11.60 -2.52
C LEU A 34 2.14 -10.76 -2.43
N SER A 35 1.99 -9.53 -1.98
CA SER A 35 3.13 -8.68 -1.62
C SER A 35 3.16 -8.40 -0.13
N ILE A 36 4.36 -8.39 0.45
CA ILE A 36 4.62 -7.82 1.76
C ILE A 36 5.52 -6.60 1.53
N ARG A 37 5.05 -5.45 1.96
CA ARG A 37 5.75 -4.17 1.84
C ARG A 37 6.14 -3.65 3.20
N HIS A 38 7.41 -3.36 3.39
CA HIS A 38 7.91 -2.66 4.56
C HIS A 38 8.39 -1.27 4.15
N MET A 39 7.94 -0.26 4.88
CA MET A 39 8.31 1.14 4.68
C MET A 39 9.25 1.57 5.80
N TYR A 40 10.49 1.90 5.45
CA TYR A 40 11.48 2.34 6.41
C TYR A 40 11.78 3.83 6.22
N PRO A 41 11.45 4.69 7.18
CA PRO A 41 11.90 6.07 7.14
C PRO A 41 13.43 6.11 7.27
N THR A 42 14.09 6.79 6.35
CA THR A 42 15.56 6.93 6.33
C THR A 42 16.00 8.35 6.61
N ALA A 43 15.10 9.32 6.46
CA ALA A 43 15.26 10.72 6.81
C ALA A 43 13.89 11.37 7.01
N PHE A 44 13.85 12.62 7.43
CA PHE A 44 12.62 13.39 7.64
C PHE A 44 11.65 13.34 6.44
N ASN A 45 12.18 13.39 5.22
CA ASN A 45 11.41 13.41 3.98
C ASN A 45 11.76 12.25 3.04
N ARG A 46 12.24 11.14 3.58
CA ARG A 46 12.65 9.97 2.79
C ARG A 46 12.24 8.67 3.46
N ALA A 47 11.69 7.78 2.65
CA ALA A 47 11.44 6.41 3.03
C ALA A 47 11.94 5.45 1.95
N VAL A 48 12.28 4.23 2.34
CA VAL A 48 12.61 3.13 1.44
C VAL A 48 11.55 2.06 1.59
N TYR A 49 11.06 1.58 0.46
CA TYR A 49 10.09 0.50 0.40
C TYR A 49 10.79 -0.80 0.03
N HIS A 50 10.64 -1.82 0.87
CA HIS A 50 11.10 -3.16 0.59
C HIS A 50 9.89 -4.03 0.24
N TYR A 51 9.86 -4.51 -1.00
CA TYR A 51 8.83 -5.44 -1.48
C TYR A 51 9.35 -6.87 -1.43
N ARG A 52 8.49 -7.77 -0.92
CA ARG A 52 8.64 -9.22 -1.06
C ARG A 52 7.41 -9.73 -1.78
N TRP A 53 7.64 -10.48 -2.85
CA TRP A 53 6.60 -11.02 -3.69
C TRP A 53 6.51 -12.52 -3.51
N PHE A 54 5.29 -12.99 -3.38
CA PHE A 54 4.96 -14.41 -3.25
C PHE A 54 3.86 -14.74 -4.25
N CYS A 55 3.85 -15.97 -4.73
CA CYS A 55 2.85 -16.43 -5.68
C CYS A 55 2.35 -17.80 -5.30
N ASP A 56 1.28 -18.22 -5.95
CA ASP A 56 0.81 -19.60 -5.91
C ASP A 56 1.89 -20.55 -6.45
N LEU A 57 1.90 -21.79 -5.95
CA LEU A 57 2.86 -22.84 -6.35
C LEU A 57 2.82 -23.19 -7.84
N GLY A 58 1.76 -22.80 -8.55
CA GLY A 58 1.62 -22.94 -10.00
C GLY A 58 2.42 -21.91 -10.83
N LEU A 59 2.94 -20.86 -10.21
CA LEU A 59 3.69 -19.81 -10.91
C LEU A 59 5.20 -20.01 -10.77
N SER A 60 5.92 -19.70 -11.84
CA SER A 60 7.38 -19.74 -11.81
C SER A 60 7.97 -18.52 -11.10
N ALA A 61 9.18 -18.65 -10.56
CA ALA A 61 9.91 -17.51 -10.01
C ALA A 61 10.21 -16.44 -11.09
N GLU A 62 10.29 -16.84 -12.36
CA GLU A 62 10.44 -15.92 -13.48
C GLU A 62 9.22 -15.03 -13.64
N THR A 63 8.02 -15.61 -13.67
CA THR A 63 6.75 -14.87 -13.74
C THR A 63 6.64 -13.84 -12.61
N VAL A 64 7.07 -14.20 -11.39
CA VAL A 64 7.05 -13.26 -10.27
C VAL A 64 8.04 -12.11 -10.48
N ARG A 65 9.23 -12.39 -11.03
CA ARG A 65 10.21 -11.35 -11.36
C ARG A 65 9.70 -10.40 -12.44
N GLU A 66 9.08 -10.95 -13.49
CA GLU A 66 8.46 -10.15 -14.55
C GLU A 66 7.37 -9.22 -14.00
N TYR A 67 6.50 -9.76 -13.14
CA TYR A 67 5.48 -8.94 -12.48
C TYR A 67 6.10 -7.85 -11.58
N ALA A 68 7.10 -8.19 -10.79
CA ALA A 68 7.77 -7.23 -9.90
C ALA A 68 8.44 -6.10 -10.70
N ALA A 69 9.08 -6.42 -11.82
CA ALA A 69 9.66 -5.43 -12.72
C ALA A 69 8.57 -4.54 -13.35
N HIS A 70 7.52 -5.14 -13.88
CA HIS A 70 6.38 -4.41 -14.43
C HIS A 70 5.75 -3.47 -13.39
N HIS A 71 5.51 -3.96 -12.17
CA HIS A 71 4.98 -3.15 -11.07
C HIS A 71 5.89 -1.95 -10.75
N ALA A 72 7.20 -2.16 -10.70
CA ALA A 72 8.16 -1.10 -10.42
C ALA A 72 8.17 0.00 -11.50
N GLU A 73 8.01 -0.39 -12.77
CA GLU A 73 8.00 0.52 -13.92
C GLU A 73 6.67 1.24 -14.14
N THR A 74 5.57 0.71 -13.58
CA THR A 74 4.22 1.25 -13.75
C THR A 74 3.69 1.83 -12.44
N THR A 75 2.89 1.06 -11.71
CA THR A 75 2.23 1.51 -10.46
C THR A 75 3.22 2.03 -9.43
N GLY A 76 4.35 1.37 -9.26
CA GLY A 76 5.37 1.80 -8.29
C GLY A 76 5.99 3.14 -8.65
N ALA A 77 6.24 3.39 -9.94
CA ALA A 77 6.77 4.67 -10.41
C ALA A 77 5.73 5.80 -10.29
N GLU A 78 4.47 5.51 -10.62
CA GLU A 78 3.35 6.44 -10.45
C GLU A 78 3.17 6.82 -8.98
N ASP A 79 3.07 5.84 -8.08
CA ASP A 79 2.92 6.04 -6.64
C ASP A 79 4.08 6.87 -6.06
N ALA A 80 5.31 6.59 -6.48
CA ALA A 80 6.49 7.34 -6.04
C ALA A 80 6.40 8.80 -6.45
N GLN A 81 6.02 9.08 -7.70
CA GLN A 81 5.86 10.44 -8.22
C GLN A 81 4.78 11.22 -7.44
N VAL A 82 3.65 10.58 -7.14
CA VAL A 82 2.58 11.19 -6.34
C VAL A 82 3.05 11.47 -4.92
N ALA A 83 3.71 10.50 -4.26
CA ALA A 83 4.24 10.66 -2.92
C ALA A 83 5.26 11.80 -2.81
N GLU A 84 6.18 11.92 -3.79
CA GLU A 84 7.13 13.03 -3.86
C GLU A 84 6.44 14.38 -4.07
N GLY A 85 5.39 14.41 -4.87
CA GLY A 85 4.57 15.62 -5.09
C GLY A 85 3.86 16.06 -3.82
N VAL A 86 3.26 15.12 -3.10
CA VAL A 86 2.61 15.37 -1.80
C VAL A 86 3.63 15.88 -0.78
N GLN A 87 4.81 15.26 -0.67
CA GLN A 87 5.86 15.71 0.24
C GLN A 87 6.26 17.17 -0.02
N LYS A 88 6.47 17.55 -1.30
CA LYS A 88 6.78 18.93 -1.67
C LYS A 88 5.63 19.90 -1.33
N GLY A 89 4.38 19.45 -1.49
CA GLY A 89 3.21 20.22 -1.10
C GLY A 89 3.14 20.47 0.41
N MET A 90 3.45 19.45 1.20
CA MET A 90 3.49 19.53 2.67
C MET A 90 4.62 20.44 3.20
N GLU A 91 5.70 20.61 2.45
CA GLU A 91 6.79 21.53 2.79
C GLU A 91 6.43 23.00 2.54
N ASN A 92 5.29 23.28 1.90
CA ASN A 92 4.85 24.66 1.67
C ASN A 92 4.42 25.33 2.97
N ILE A 93 4.88 26.57 3.20
CA ILE A 93 4.59 27.35 4.42
C ILE A 93 3.09 27.59 4.66
N ASN A 94 2.27 27.52 3.61
CA ASN A 94 0.83 27.69 3.71
C ASN A 94 0.08 26.35 3.90
N PHE A 95 0.79 25.24 3.94
CA PHE A 95 0.16 23.94 4.24
C PHE A 95 -0.13 23.83 5.73
N ASP A 96 -1.37 23.63 6.07
CA ASP A 96 -1.83 23.42 7.45
C ASP A 96 -2.16 21.94 7.68
N ARG A 97 -3.06 21.39 6.86
CA ARG A 97 -3.53 20.00 7.00
C ARG A 97 -4.20 19.48 5.75
N GLY A 98 -4.21 18.15 5.60
CA GLY A 98 -5.10 17.45 4.70
C GLY A 98 -6.48 17.20 5.35
N PHE A 99 -7.49 16.94 4.52
CA PHE A 99 -8.81 16.52 4.96
C PHE A 99 -9.01 15.06 4.58
N LEU A 100 -9.55 14.28 5.51
CA LEU A 100 -9.91 12.88 5.27
C LEU A 100 -11.42 12.74 5.17
N LEU A 101 -11.89 12.02 4.16
CA LEU A 101 -13.28 11.61 4.02
C LEU A 101 -13.50 10.29 4.78
N ALA A 102 -13.57 10.35 6.10
CA ALA A 102 -13.70 9.18 6.97
C ALA A 102 -15.15 8.84 7.23
N ASN A 103 -15.79 8.13 6.30
CA ASN A 103 -17.16 7.61 6.45
C ASN A 103 -17.18 6.11 6.15
N PRO A 104 -17.17 5.22 7.17
CA PRO A 104 -17.16 3.77 6.96
C PRO A 104 -18.32 3.24 6.10
N SER A 105 -19.45 3.92 6.06
CA SER A 105 -20.58 3.52 5.23
C SER A 105 -20.33 3.71 3.71
N SER A 106 -19.34 4.49 3.34
CA SER A 106 -18.94 4.72 1.94
C SER A 106 -18.03 3.61 1.37
N GLY A 107 -17.74 2.56 2.14
CA GLY A 107 -16.93 1.43 1.70
C GLY A 107 -15.53 1.86 1.23
N VAL A 108 -15.15 1.44 0.04
CA VAL A 108 -13.82 1.70 -0.54
C VAL A 108 -13.53 3.18 -0.83
N SER A 109 -14.56 4.02 -0.88
CA SER A 109 -14.41 5.47 -1.07
C SER A 109 -14.16 6.22 0.24
N SER A 110 -14.07 5.50 1.37
CA SER A 110 -13.84 6.11 2.68
C SER A 110 -12.37 6.00 3.10
N GLU A 111 -11.85 7.07 3.67
CA GLU A 111 -10.48 7.13 4.22
C GLU A 111 -10.43 6.79 5.72
N HIS A 112 -11.44 6.08 6.24
CA HIS A 112 -11.51 5.72 7.66
C HIS A 112 -10.31 4.88 8.14
N VAL A 113 -9.70 4.08 7.25
CA VAL A 113 -8.50 3.30 7.57
C VAL A 113 -7.29 4.22 7.78
N ILE A 114 -7.19 5.30 7.00
CA ILE A 114 -6.15 6.32 7.16
C ILE A 114 -6.35 7.10 8.46
N ALA A 115 -7.61 7.47 8.76
CA ALA A 115 -7.94 8.12 10.03
C ALA A 115 -7.54 7.24 11.23
N HIS A 116 -7.86 5.94 11.20
CA HIS A 116 -7.46 5.00 12.24
C HIS A 116 -5.92 4.87 12.35
N PHE A 117 -5.19 4.89 11.25
CA PHE A 117 -3.73 4.90 11.27
C PHE A 117 -3.19 6.14 12.00
N HIS A 118 -3.78 7.33 11.75
CA HIS A 118 -3.40 8.56 12.46
C HIS A 118 -3.63 8.45 13.96
N GLU A 119 -4.77 7.89 14.40
CA GLU A 119 -5.05 7.66 15.82
C GLU A 119 -3.98 6.76 16.49
N LEU A 120 -3.58 5.68 15.80
CA LEU A 120 -2.53 4.80 16.30
C LEU A 120 -1.17 5.51 16.39
N LEU A 121 -0.87 6.35 15.40
CA LEU A 121 0.37 7.12 15.37
C LEU A 121 0.40 8.16 16.50
N GLU A 122 -0.67 8.91 16.70
CA GLU A 122 -0.80 9.88 17.78
C GLU A 122 -0.63 9.21 19.16
N ALA A 123 -1.28 8.06 19.36
CA ALA A 123 -1.14 7.29 20.59
C ALA A 123 0.31 6.81 20.81
N ALA A 124 1.00 6.39 19.77
CA ALA A 124 2.40 5.94 19.87
C ALA A 124 3.37 7.09 20.14
N LEU A 125 3.09 8.30 19.64
CA LEU A 125 3.93 9.48 19.86
C LEU A 125 3.68 10.13 21.23
N ALA A 126 2.56 9.85 21.88
CA ALA A 126 2.20 10.36 23.20
C ALA A 126 2.73 9.46 24.34
N ALA A 127 3.24 8.27 24.04
CA ALA A 127 3.72 7.30 25.02
C ALA A 127 5.19 7.53 25.35
#